data_cf5d47a5cc7020d39b2665dbb29be368
#
_entry.id   cf5d47a5cc7020d39b2665dbb29be368
#
_cell.length_a   1.000
_cell.length_b   1.000
_cell.length_c   1.000
_cell.angle_alpha   90.00
_cell.angle_beta   90.00
_cell.angle_gamma   90.00
#
_symmetry.space_group_name_H-M   'P 1'
#
loop_
_entity.id
_entity.type
_entity.pdbx_description
1 polymer ?
#
loop_
_entity_poly.entity_id
_entity_poly.type
_entity_poly.pdbx_seq_one_letter_code
_entity_poly.pdbx_strand_id
1 'polypeptide(L)'
;KWVWKGDEEIDIPREEKDTTRFMPIDKPEKSPYGYAEEQIKMLNGIKLHEAGFKGEGMRVAVVDAGFMNVDRISIFDSLRLLGTHNVVFPGRSVFIGDDHGTKVLSCLAADAPGLMVGTAPQAEYWLIKSEDSRSEFPIEEDYWTAAMEFADSVGVDVVSSSLGYFSFDVEALNYHQDQLDGRTSLISRAAKMASSKGILLFSSAGNEGGGSWGKITFPADAPDILTVGAITDRKKKSNFSSVGFTADYRVKPDVVALGTGCCVIDPTGNIRYANGTSFATPILAGLGVCLWQAFPSLTNKDIISLLQRFGSKFEQPDAELGYGIPDVYKAYKQERKYAAESK
;
A
#
# COMPACT_ATOMS: atom_id res chain seq x y z
N LYS A 1 -14.90 -32.16 -20.36
CA LYS A 1 -13.67 -32.84 -19.90
C LYS A 1 -12.49 -32.03 -20.41
N TRP A 2 -11.92 -31.23 -19.58
CA TRP A 2 -10.61 -30.61 -19.82
C TRP A 2 -9.56 -31.69 -19.60
N VAL A 3 -8.82 -32.05 -20.66
CA VAL A 3 -7.68 -32.94 -20.56
C VAL A 3 -6.46 -32.03 -20.42
N TRP A 4 -5.86 -32.01 -19.24
CA TRP A 4 -4.55 -31.41 -19.02
C TRP A 4 -3.54 -32.24 -19.84
N LYS A 5 -2.93 -31.66 -20.86
CA LYS A 5 -1.76 -32.23 -21.51
C LYS A 5 -0.57 -31.74 -20.71
N GLY A 6 -0.17 -32.52 -19.72
CA GLY A 6 1.09 -32.34 -18.97
C GLY A 6 2.28 -32.58 -19.89
N ASP A 7 3.38 -31.92 -19.51
CA ASP A 7 4.75 -32.22 -19.90
C ASP A 7 5.23 -31.72 -21.28
N GLU A 8 4.90 -30.47 -21.66
CA GLU A 8 5.97 -29.69 -22.32
C GLU A 8 6.75 -29.00 -21.20
N GLU A 9 8.00 -29.48 -20.94
CA GLU A 9 8.99 -28.71 -20.19
C GLU A 9 9.13 -27.38 -20.91
N ILE A 10 8.51 -26.34 -20.34
CA ILE A 10 8.80 -24.97 -20.77
C ILE A 10 10.23 -24.74 -20.30
N ASP A 11 11.16 -24.81 -21.25
CA ASP A 11 12.56 -24.42 -21.02
C ASP A 11 12.54 -22.94 -20.64
N ILE A 12 12.48 -22.68 -19.32
CA ILE A 12 12.57 -21.32 -18.78
C ILE A 12 14.05 -20.96 -18.96
N PRO A 13 14.40 -20.04 -19.89
CA PRO A 13 15.77 -19.62 -20.03
C PRO A 13 16.29 -19.22 -18.64
N ARG A 14 17.43 -19.77 -18.23
CA ARG A 14 18.12 -19.27 -17.03
C ARG A 14 18.41 -17.80 -17.30
N GLU A 15 17.68 -16.93 -16.60
CA GLU A 15 17.94 -15.50 -16.67
C GLU A 15 19.39 -15.30 -16.24
N GLU A 16 20.24 -14.79 -17.16
CA GLU A 16 21.56 -14.32 -16.78
C GLU A 16 21.37 -13.28 -15.70
N LYS A 17 22.02 -13.47 -14.55
CA LYS A 17 21.88 -12.56 -13.41
C LYS A 17 22.46 -11.21 -13.82
N ASP A 18 21.59 -10.27 -14.20
CA ASP A 18 21.97 -8.90 -14.49
C ASP A 18 22.51 -8.24 -13.21
N THR A 19 23.79 -7.88 -13.23
CA THR A 19 24.51 -7.31 -12.09
C THR A 19 24.63 -5.79 -12.16
N THR A 20 23.94 -5.14 -13.12
CA THR A 20 23.93 -3.68 -13.23
C THR A 20 23.39 -3.05 -11.95
N ARG A 21 24.18 -2.14 -11.36
CA ARG A 21 23.76 -1.35 -10.19
C ARG A 21 23.26 0.02 -10.61
N PHE A 22 22.13 0.43 -10.05
CA PHE A 22 21.55 1.73 -10.29
C PHE A 22 21.83 2.66 -9.10
N MET A 23 22.53 3.75 -9.38
CA MET A 23 22.85 4.80 -8.42
C MET A 23 22.05 6.06 -8.74
N PRO A 24 21.47 6.76 -7.75
CA PRO A 24 20.76 8.00 -8.00
C PRO A 24 21.71 9.07 -8.57
N ILE A 25 21.23 9.82 -9.52
CA ILE A 25 21.94 11.00 -10.07
C ILE A 25 21.48 12.31 -9.41
N ASP A 26 20.41 12.25 -8.63
CA ASP A 26 19.85 13.40 -7.95
C ASP A 26 20.77 13.89 -6.85
N LYS A 27 20.75 15.21 -6.59
CA LYS A 27 21.55 15.80 -5.52
C LYS A 27 20.81 15.74 -4.20
N PRO A 28 21.50 15.42 -3.09
CA PRO A 28 20.88 15.40 -1.78
C PRO A 28 20.32 16.78 -1.38
N GLU A 29 19.14 16.77 -0.77
CA GLU A 29 18.52 17.91 -0.09
C GLU A 29 19.07 18.09 1.33
N LYS A 30 18.80 19.25 1.95
CA LYS A 30 19.23 19.50 3.33
C LYS A 30 18.47 18.67 4.37
N SER A 31 17.19 18.38 4.08
CA SER A 31 16.37 17.54 4.95
C SER A 31 16.87 16.10 4.92
N PRO A 32 16.94 15.39 6.05
CA PRO A 32 17.19 13.95 6.05
C PRO A 32 16.18 13.16 5.22
N TYR A 33 14.94 13.63 5.10
CA TYR A 33 13.88 13.00 4.30
C TYR A 33 13.97 13.32 2.80
N GLY A 34 14.87 14.24 2.41
CA GLY A 34 15.09 14.63 1.05
C GLY A 34 13.81 15.10 0.35
N TYR A 35 13.61 14.62 -0.86
CA TYR A 35 12.44 14.98 -1.71
C TYR A 35 11.11 14.43 -1.17
N ALA A 36 11.14 13.48 -0.20
CA ALA A 36 9.93 12.89 0.40
C ALA A 36 9.44 13.65 1.65
N GLU A 37 10.08 14.74 2.07
CA GLU A 37 9.77 15.41 3.34
C GLU A 37 8.28 15.77 3.48
N GLU A 38 7.69 16.42 2.48
CA GLU A 38 6.33 16.92 2.58
C GLU A 38 5.29 15.81 2.70
N GLN A 39 5.48 14.67 2.03
CA GLN A 39 4.53 13.55 2.11
C GLN A 39 4.50 12.90 3.51
N ILE A 40 5.61 12.89 4.23
CA ILE A 40 5.70 12.37 5.60
C ILE A 40 5.24 13.43 6.61
N LYS A 41 5.67 14.67 6.42
CA LYS A 41 5.35 15.81 7.29
C LYS A 41 3.86 16.13 7.34
N MET A 42 3.15 15.97 6.22
CA MET A 42 1.70 16.21 6.12
C MET A 42 0.91 15.41 7.16
N LEU A 43 1.37 14.21 7.50
CA LEU A 43 0.78 13.29 8.48
C LEU A 43 1.40 13.41 9.88
N ASN A 44 2.30 14.38 10.10
CA ASN A 44 3.17 14.48 11.29
C ASN A 44 4.06 13.24 11.53
N GLY A 45 4.39 12.48 10.49
CA GLY A 45 5.19 11.25 10.55
C GLY A 45 6.63 11.48 11.00
N ILE A 46 7.24 12.62 10.61
CA ILE A 46 8.60 12.99 11.05
C ILE A 46 8.71 12.97 12.58
N LYS A 47 7.72 13.51 13.29
CA LYS A 47 7.71 13.53 14.76
C LYS A 47 7.56 12.14 15.37
N LEU A 48 6.91 11.20 14.68
CA LEU A 48 6.80 9.81 15.10
C LEU A 48 8.15 9.10 14.94
N HIS A 49 8.87 9.37 13.84
CA HIS A 49 10.24 8.88 13.63
C HIS A 49 11.23 9.46 14.66
N GLU A 50 11.11 10.75 15.00
CA GLU A 50 11.90 11.40 16.05
C GLU A 50 11.62 10.80 17.44
N ALA A 51 10.41 10.28 17.65
CA ALA A 51 10.06 9.54 18.88
C ALA A 51 10.63 8.11 18.89
N GLY A 52 11.34 7.67 17.84
CA GLY A 52 12.04 6.39 17.74
C GLY A 52 11.30 5.30 16.99
N PHE A 53 10.14 5.58 16.39
CA PHE A 53 9.33 4.57 15.72
C PHE A 53 9.47 4.69 14.19
N LYS A 54 10.17 3.71 13.58
CA LYS A 54 10.47 3.64 12.14
C LYS A 54 10.13 2.28 11.53
N GLY A 55 9.35 1.47 12.25
CA GLY A 55 8.89 0.17 11.81
C GLY A 55 9.75 -1.02 12.24
N GLU A 56 10.77 -0.84 13.08
CA GLU A 56 11.65 -1.94 13.52
C GLU A 56 10.85 -3.07 14.19
N GLY A 57 11.13 -4.32 13.77
CA GLY A 57 10.46 -5.53 14.26
C GLY A 57 9.05 -5.77 13.69
N MET A 58 8.55 -4.90 12.82
CA MET A 58 7.26 -5.05 12.15
C MET A 58 7.44 -5.68 10.77
N ARG A 59 6.58 -6.63 10.39
CA ARG A 59 6.59 -7.33 9.12
C ARG A 59 5.53 -6.78 8.19
N VAL A 60 5.95 -6.34 7.01
CA VAL A 60 5.09 -5.72 6.01
C VAL A 60 5.11 -6.51 4.72
N ALA A 61 3.96 -6.86 4.17
CA ALA A 61 3.86 -7.31 2.79
C ALA A 61 3.43 -6.16 1.88
N VAL A 62 4.17 -5.96 0.79
CA VAL A 62 3.76 -5.10 -0.32
C VAL A 62 3.25 -6.01 -1.42
N VAL A 63 1.96 -5.84 -1.78
CA VAL A 63 1.28 -6.65 -2.80
C VAL A 63 1.03 -5.76 -4.01
N ASP A 64 1.67 -6.11 -5.15
CA ASP A 64 1.74 -5.22 -6.30
C ASP A 64 2.00 -5.99 -7.62
N ALA A 65 2.06 -5.27 -8.74
CA ALA A 65 2.26 -5.81 -10.09
C ALA A 65 3.71 -6.28 -10.37
N GLY A 66 4.70 -5.82 -9.60
CA GLY A 66 6.11 -6.16 -9.77
C GLY A 66 7.02 -5.15 -9.12
N PHE A 67 8.29 -5.53 -8.94
CA PHE A 67 9.28 -4.75 -8.18
C PHE A 67 10.58 -4.59 -8.98
N MET A 68 10.45 -4.14 -10.24
CA MET A 68 11.56 -4.06 -11.18
C MET A 68 12.79 -3.38 -10.56
N ASN A 69 13.92 -4.09 -10.59
CA ASN A 69 15.25 -3.62 -10.20
C ASN A 69 15.44 -3.29 -8.70
N VAL A 70 14.48 -3.56 -7.81
CA VAL A 70 14.64 -3.30 -6.36
C VAL A 70 15.91 -3.94 -5.82
N ASP A 71 16.27 -5.14 -6.29
CA ASP A 71 17.49 -5.85 -5.92
C ASP A 71 18.80 -5.22 -6.45
N ARG A 72 18.69 -4.16 -7.26
CA ARG A 72 19.83 -3.49 -7.94
C ARG A 72 19.92 -1.99 -7.67
N ILE A 73 18.86 -1.38 -7.13
CA ILE A 73 18.81 0.05 -6.81
C ILE A 73 19.47 0.29 -5.45
N SER A 74 20.52 1.12 -5.41
CA SER A 74 21.31 1.36 -4.20
C SER A 74 20.51 1.96 -3.02
N ILE A 75 19.43 2.67 -3.31
CA ILE A 75 18.53 3.24 -2.28
C ILE A 75 17.88 2.14 -1.43
N PHE A 76 17.78 0.91 -1.96
CA PHE A 76 17.24 -0.25 -1.26
C PHE A 76 18.32 -1.16 -0.65
N ASP A 77 19.61 -0.73 -0.60
CA ASP A 77 20.68 -1.56 -0.02
C ASP A 77 20.47 -1.88 1.47
N SER A 78 19.76 -1.01 2.19
CA SER A 78 19.38 -1.21 3.60
C SER A 78 18.05 -1.94 3.79
N LEU A 79 17.35 -2.30 2.71
CA LEU A 79 16.05 -2.97 2.77
C LEU A 79 16.16 -4.30 3.53
N ARG A 80 15.39 -4.45 4.59
CA ARG A 80 15.26 -5.70 5.34
C ARG A 80 14.28 -6.63 4.63
N LEU A 81 14.73 -7.23 3.53
CA LEU A 81 13.92 -8.11 2.70
C LEU A 81 13.87 -9.52 3.30
N LEU A 82 12.70 -9.97 3.74
CA LEU A 82 12.45 -11.32 4.25
C LEU A 82 12.34 -12.34 3.11
N GLY A 83 11.75 -11.93 1.98
CA GLY A 83 11.63 -12.76 0.81
C GLY A 83 10.70 -12.17 -0.24
N THR A 84 10.52 -12.92 -1.31
CA THR A 84 9.64 -12.56 -2.42
C THR A 84 8.72 -13.72 -2.77
N HIS A 85 7.52 -13.40 -3.26
CA HIS A 85 6.59 -14.41 -3.75
C HIS A 85 5.90 -13.93 -5.03
N ASN A 86 5.95 -14.77 -6.06
CA ASN A 86 5.28 -14.49 -7.33
C ASN A 86 4.11 -15.46 -7.48
N VAL A 87 2.89 -14.96 -7.24
CA VAL A 87 1.66 -15.76 -7.32
C VAL A 87 1.29 -16.04 -8.76
N VAL A 88 1.53 -15.04 -9.65
CA VAL A 88 1.14 -15.11 -11.07
C VAL A 88 2.00 -16.11 -11.84
N PHE A 89 3.31 -16.06 -11.60
CA PHE A 89 4.30 -16.91 -12.26
C PHE A 89 5.21 -17.56 -11.22
N PRO A 90 4.78 -18.66 -10.58
CA PRO A 90 5.57 -19.32 -9.56
C PRO A 90 6.99 -19.65 -10.04
N GLY A 91 7.98 -19.31 -9.22
CA GLY A 91 9.40 -19.53 -9.54
C GLY A 91 10.06 -18.44 -10.39
N ARG A 92 9.32 -17.47 -10.93
CA ARG A 92 9.92 -16.31 -11.60
C ARG A 92 10.23 -15.18 -10.61
N SER A 93 11.25 -14.40 -10.93
CA SER A 93 11.64 -13.23 -10.15
C SER A 93 10.52 -12.18 -10.14
N VAL A 94 10.32 -11.52 -9.00
CA VAL A 94 9.44 -10.34 -8.87
C VAL A 94 10.14 -9.04 -9.30
N PHE A 95 11.47 -9.09 -9.50
CA PHE A 95 12.32 -7.93 -9.83
C PHE A 95 12.40 -7.62 -11.32
N ILE A 96 11.52 -8.22 -12.12
CA ILE A 96 11.42 -8.02 -13.57
C ILE A 96 10.00 -7.68 -13.97
N GLY A 97 9.83 -7.04 -15.11
CA GLY A 97 8.54 -6.72 -15.73
C GLY A 97 8.00 -5.37 -15.27
N ASP A 98 7.15 -5.31 -14.27
CA ASP A 98 6.49 -4.09 -13.85
C ASP A 98 7.27 -3.33 -12.77
N ASP A 99 7.23 -1.99 -12.82
CA ASP A 99 7.94 -1.09 -11.90
C ASP A 99 7.02 -0.39 -10.89
N HIS A 100 5.72 -0.65 -10.93
CA HIS A 100 4.76 0.03 -10.07
C HIS A 100 5.05 -0.25 -8.60
N GLY A 101 5.27 -1.51 -8.23
CA GLY A 101 5.62 -1.89 -6.86
C GLY A 101 6.98 -1.36 -6.40
N THR A 102 7.93 -1.09 -7.31
CA THR A 102 9.20 -0.42 -6.98
C THR A 102 8.93 1.00 -6.47
N LYS A 103 8.08 1.74 -7.15
CA LYS A 103 7.65 3.10 -6.77
C LYS A 103 6.87 3.07 -5.45
N VAL A 104 5.94 2.13 -5.30
CA VAL A 104 5.15 1.93 -4.07
C VAL A 104 6.06 1.59 -2.89
N LEU A 105 6.98 0.64 -3.06
CA LEU A 105 7.93 0.24 -2.02
C LEU A 105 8.82 1.41 -1.58
N SER A 106 9.20 2.30 -2.49
CA SER A 106 10.03 3.45 -2.16
C SER A 106 9.38 4.38 -1.14
N CYS A 107 8.05 4.53 -1.19
CA CYS A 107 7.30 5.33 -0.22
C CYS A 107 7.36 4.75 1.20
N LEU A 108 7.54 3.43 1.33
CA LEU A 108 7.64 2.71 2.61
C LEU A 108 9.08 2.58 3.09
N ALA A 109 9.96 2.05 2.23
CA ALA A 109 11.20 1.39 2.63
C ALA A 109 12.48 2.07 2.16
N ALA A 110 12.41 3.12 1.32
CA ALA A 110 13.61 3.87 0.95
C ALA A 110 14.33 4.37 2.21
N ASP A 111 15.66 4.25 2.23
CA ASP A 111 16.49 4.76 3.34
C ASP A 111 17.79 5.36 2.79
N ALA A 112 17.64 6.48 2.10
CA ALA A 112 18.74 7.27 1.56
C ALA A 112 18.64 8.73 2.04
N PRO A 113 19.18 9.05 3.24
CA PRO A 113 19.09 10.37 3.81
C PRO A 113 19.57 11.47 2.86
N GLY A 114 18.78 12.54 2.77
CA GLY A 114 19.00 13.63 1.82
C GLY A 114 18.38 13.40 0.44
N LEU A 115 18.09 12.16 0.04
CA LEU A 115 17.41 11.83 -1.20
C LEU A 115 15.96 11.44 -0.95
N MET A 116 15.74 10.32 -0.30
CA MET A 116 14.42 9.83 0.08
C MET A 116 14.52 8.91 1.28
N VAL A 117 13.72 9.19 2.31
CA VAL A 117 13.46 8.27 3.41
C VAL A 117 11.97 7.96 3.42
N GLY A 118 11.63 6.69 3.36
CA GLY A 118 10.26 6.20 3.39
C GLY A 118 9.63 6.28 4.79
N THR A 119 8.39 5.85 4.89
CA THR A 119 7.59 6.00 6.10
C THR A 119 7.80 4.89 7.12
N ALA A 120 8.38 3.74 6.72
CA ALA A 120 8.76 2.64 7.63
C ALA A 120 10.11 2.02 7.21
N PRO A 121 11.22 2.82 7.18
CA PRO A 121 12.48 2.38 6.57
C PRO A 121 13.18 1.25 7.35
N GLN A 122 12.74 0.95 8.57
CA GLN A 122 13.31 -0.10 9.42
C GLN A 122 12.41 -1.33 9.56
N ALA A 123 11.26 -1.38 8.88
CA ALA A 123 10.42 -2.56 8.85
C ALA A 123 11.04 -3.70 8.02
N GLU A 124 10.53 -4.90 8.20
CA GLU A 124 10.90 -6.10 7.45
C GLU A 124 9.87 -6.35 6.35
N TYR A 125 10.32 -6.67 5.13
CA TYR A 125 9.45 -6.66 3.96
C TYR A 125 9.34 -8.01 3.26
N TRP A 126 8.12 -8.40 2.90
CA TRP A 126 7.80 -9.36 1.86
C TRP A 126 7.31 -8.63 0.62
N LEU A 127 7.84 -8.98 -0.56
CA LEU A 127 7.41 -8.42 -1.84
C LEU A 127 6.63 -9.50 -2.61
N ILE A 128 5.35 -9.25 -2.81
CA ILE A 128 4.42 -10.24 -3.39
C ILE A 128 3.86 -9.69 -4.70
N LYS A 129 4.13 -10.40 -5.80
CA LYS A 129 3.54 -10.10 -7.10
C LYS A 129 2.24 -10.87 -7.26
N SER A 130 1.13 -10.14 -7.43
CA SER A 130 -0.22 -10.71 -7.60
C SER A 130 -0.96 -10.23 -8.84
N GLU A 131 -0.31 -9.48 -9.74
CA GLU A 131 -0.94 -8.92 -10.93
C GLU A 131 -0.19 -9.25 -12.21
N ASP A 132 -0.94 -9.52 -13.28
CA ASP A 132 -0.44 -9.69 -14.63
C ASP A 132 -0.81 -8.46 -15.47
N SER A 133 0.03 -7.44 -15.47
CA SER A 133 -0.20 -6.17 -16.17
C SER A 133 -0.38 -6.28 -17.71
N ARG A 134 -0.43 -7.49 -18.27
CA ARG A 134 -0.68 -7.74 -19.71
C ARG A 134 -2.17 -7.87 -20.04
N SER A 135 -3.02 -8.11 -19.03
CA SER A 135 -4.46 -8.31 -19.20
C SER A 135 -5.19 -8.04 -17.89
N GLU A 136 -6.48 -7.75 -17.97
CA GLU A 136 -7.34 -7.48 -16.82
C GLU A 136 -8.47 -8.52 -16.78
N PHE A 137 -8.33 -9.55 -15.94
CA PHE A 137 -9.30 -10.62 -15.80
C PHE A 137 -9.59 -10.95 -14.31
N PRO A 138 -10.78 -11.50 -13.99
CA PRO A 138 -11.13 -11.88 -12.62
C PRO A 138 -10.17 -12.85 -11.93
N ILE A 139 -9.30 -13.55 -12.67
CA ILE A 139 -8.25 -14.41 -12.12
C ILE A 139 -7.28 -13.63 -11.22
N GLU A 140 -7.16 -12.33 -11.42
CA GLU A 140 -6.30 -11.47 -10.59
C GLU A 140 -6.84 -11.32 -9.17
N GLU A 141 -8.15 -11.45 -8.98
CA GLU A 141 -8.74 -11.54 -7.64
C GLU A 141 -8.32 -12.83 -6.92
N ASP A 142 -8.20 -13.96 -7.66
CA ASP A 142 -7.69 -15.22 -7.11
C ASP A 142 -6.19 -15.08 -6.75
N TYR A 143 -5.39 -14.44 -7.61
CA TYR A 143 -3.98 -14.17 -7.33
C TYR A 143 -3.82 -13.27 -6.10
N TRP A 144 -4.61 -12.21 -5.99
CA TRP A 144 -4.58 -11.34 -4.84
C TRP A 144 -5.01 -12.07 -3.56
N THR A 145 -6.04 -12.92 -3.64
CA THR A 145 -6.51 -13.75 -2.53
C THR A 145 -5.40 -14.70 -2.07
N ALA A 146 -4.73 -15.38 -2.99
CA ALA A 146 -3.59 -16.25 -2.69
C ALA A 146 -2.41 -15.46 -2.09
N ALA A 147 -2.21 -14.20 -2.51
CA ALA A 147 -1.22 -13.31 -1.90
C ALA A 147 -1.56 -13.01 -0.43
N MET A 148 -2.84 -12.84 -0.08
CA MET A 148 -3.27 -12.65 1.31
C MET A 148 -3.08 -13.92 2.14
N GLU A 149 -3.39 -15.10 1.59
CA GLU A 149 -3.15 -16.38 2.26
C GLU A 149 -1.65 -16.60 2.52
N PHE A 150 -0.81 -16.27 1.55
CA PHE A 150 0.64 -16.32 1.72
C PHE A 150 1.10 -15.34 2.81
N ALA A 151 0.63 -14.09 2.79
CA ALA A 151 0.97 -13.08 3.78
C ALA A 151 0.61 -13.52 5.21
N ASP A 152 -0.57 -14.12 5.40
CA ASP A 152 -0.98 -14.73 6.69
C ASP A 152 -0.03 -15.88 7.08
N SER A 153 0.30 -16.76 6.14
CA SER A 153 1.16 -17.93 6.40
C SER A 153 2.58 -17.60 6.84
N VAL A 154 3.13 -16.46 6.39
CA VAL A 154 4.47 -15.99 6.77
C VAL A 154 4.45 -14.99 7.94
N GLY A 155 3.27 -14.71 8.49
CA GLY A 155 3.07 -13.94 9.70
C GLY A 155 3.38 -12.46 9.53
N VAL A 156 2.86 -11.82 8.47
CA VAL A 156 2.96 -10.36 8.34
C VAL A 156 1.98 -9.66 9.27
N ASP A 157 2.39 -8.51 9.79
CA ASP A 157 1.51 -7.64 10.59
C ASP A 157 0.66 -6.74 9.69
N VAL A 158 1.27 -6.20 8.65
CA VAL A 158 0.68 -5.17 7.79
C VAL A 158 0.78 -5.55 6.32
N VAL A 159 -0.28 -5.31 5.57
CA VAL A 159 -0.30 -5.39 4.10
C VAL A 159 -0.56 -4.01 3.52
N SER A 160 0.27 -3.60 2.56
CA SER A 160 0.03 -2.45 1.68
C SER A 160 -0.28 -2.95 0.27
N SER A 161 -1.52 -2.73 -0.18
CA SER A 161 -1.98 -3.12 -1.52
C SER A 161 -2.41 -1.88 -2.31
N SER A 162 -1.70 -1.63 -3.40
CA SER A 162 -1.96 -0.49 -4.30
C SER A 162 -2.64 -0.94 -5.60
N LEU A 163 -3.47 -1.96 -5.50
CA LEU A 163 -4.23 -2.58 -6.57
C LEU A 163 -5.73 -2.38 -6.38
N GLY A 164 -6.49 -2.50 -7.47
CA GLY A 164 -7.94 -2.40 -7.37
C GLY A 164 -8.64 -2.70 -8.69
N TYR A 165 -9.74 -3.44 -8.62
CA TYR A 165 -10.46 -3.99 -9.76
C TYR A 165 -11.89 -3.46 -9.80
N PHE A 166 -12.46 -3.29 -10.99
CA PHE A 166 -13.88 -2.99 -11.24
C PHE A 166 -14.30 -3.28 -12.69
N SER A 167 -13.35 -3.23 -13.61
CA SER A 167 -13.58 -3.51 -15.03
C SER A 167 -12.54 -4.48 -15.56
N PHE A 168 -12.95 -5.31 -16.50
CA PHE A 168 -12.15 -6.38 -17.08
C PHE A 168 -12.16 -6.29 -18.60
N ASP A 169 -11.21 -6.96 -19.26
CA ASP A 169 -11.12 -7.04 -20.72
C ASP A 169 -12.40 -7.60 -21.37
N VAL A 170 -13.19 -8.35 -20.61
CA VAL A 170 -14.51 -8.83 -21.00
C VAL A 170 -15.58 -8.06 -20.24
N GLU A 171 -16.27 -7.13 -20.90
CA GLU A 171 -17.24 -6.21 -20.30
C GLU A 171 -18.32 -6.91 -19.46
N ALA A 172 -18.76 -8.10 -19.88
CA ALA A 172 -19.77 -8.88 -19.15
C ALA A 172 -19.32 -9.35 -17.76
N LEU A 173 -18.02 -9.23 -17.45
CA LEU A 173 -17.44 -9.58 -16.15
C LEU A 173 -17.26 -8.35 -15.25
N ASN A 174 -17.51 -7.14 -15.76
CA ASN A 174 -17.37 -5.91 -15.01
C ASN A 174 -18.31 -5.88 -13.79
N TYR A 175 -17.79 -5.29 -12.73
CA TYR A 175 -18.59 -5.00 -11.55
C TYR A 175 -19.54 -3.81 -11.75
N HIS A 176 -20.59 -3.78 -10.94
CA HIS A 176 -21.52 -2.67 -10.81
C HIS A 176 -21.38 -1.99 -9.46
N GLN A 177 -21.74 -0.72 -9.35
CA GLN A 177 -21.54 0.07 -8.13
C GLN A 177 -22.36 -0.42 -6.93
N ASP A 178 -23.50 -1.08 -7.16
CA ASP A 178 -24.33 -1.71 -6.13
C ASP A 178 -23.68 -2.95 -5.49
N GLN A 179 -22.62 -3.48 -6.10
CA GLN A 179 -21.82 -4.58 -5.59
C GLN A 179 -20.69 -4.13 -4.63
N LEU A 180 -20.48 -2.81 -4.47
CA LEU A 180 -19.52 -2.25 -3.51
C LEU A 180 -20.03 -2.39 -2.06
N ASP A 181 -20.28 -3.61 -1.62
CA ASP A 181 -20.91 -3.96 -0.34
C ASP A 181 -19.98 -4.70 0.64
N GLY A 182 -18.72 -4.90 0.26
CA GLY A 182 -17.71 -5.63 1.02
C GLY A 182 -17.94 -7.13 1.11
N ARG A 183 -18.83 -7.69 0.27
CA ARG A 183 -19.27 -9.10 0.31
C ARG A 183 -19.36 -9.75 -1.06
N THR A 184 -19.72 -8.98 -2.08
CA THR A 184 -20.00 -9.53 -3.42
C THR A 184 -18.72 -9.98 -4.09
N SER A 185 -17.68 -9.16 -4.17
CA SER A 185 -16.43 -9.56 -4.82
C SER A 185 -15.64 -10.58 -3.99
N LEU A 186 -14.88 -11.43 -4.67
CA LEU A 186 -13.99 -12.39 -4.03
C LEU A 186 -12.94 -11.66 -3.19
N ILE A 187 -12.32 -10.64 -3.79
CA ILE A 187 -11.22 -9.89 -3.20
C ILE A 187 -11.65 -9.11 -1.93
N SER A 188 -12.88 -8.59 -1.87
CA SER A 188 -13.40 -7.91 -0.67
C SER A 188 -13.65 -8.90 0.47
N ARG A 189 -14.11 -10.12 0.15
CA ARG A 189 -14.22 -11.18 1.16
C ARG A 189 -12.86 -11.62 1.68
N ALA A 190 -11.87 -11.75 0.78
CA ALA A 190 -10.48 -12.09 1.15
C ALA A 190 -9.86 -10.99 2.02
N ALA A 191 -10.06 -9.71 1.69
CA ALA A 191 -9.60 -8.57 2.48
C ALA A 191 -10.19 -8.58 3.90
N LYS A 192 -11.49 -8.82 4.02
CA LYS A 192 -12.15 -8.98 5.33
C LYS A 192 -11.59 -10.18 6.10
N MET A 193 -11.32 -11.30 5.42
CA MET A 193 -10.75 -12.48 6.04
C MET A 193 -9.33 -12.19 6.57
N ALA A 194 -8.46 -11.57 5.77
CA ALA A 194 -7.12 -11.17 6.19
C ALA A 194 -7.16 -10.27 7.43
N SER A 195 -8.05 -9.26 7.44
CA SER A 195 -8.25 -8.42 8.61
C SER A 195 -8.71 -9.21 9.84
N SER A 196 -9.59 -10.21 9.66
CA SER A 196 -10.06 -11.05 10.77
C SER A 196 -8.97 -11.93 11.38
N LYS A 197 -7.87 -12.16 10.66
CA LYS A 197 -6.66 -12.86 11.14
C LYS A 197 -5.70 -11.94 11.89
N GLY A 198 -5.98 -10.66 11.95
CA GLY A 198 -5.18 -9.66 12.65
C GLY A 198 -4.30 -8.82 11.72
N ILE A 199 -4.30 -9.06 10.43
CA ILE A 199 -3.54 -8.25 9.45
C ILE A 199 -4.15 -6.85 9.35
N LEU A 200 -3.32 -5.82 9.50
CA LEU A 200 -3.68 -4.44 9.21
C LEU A 200 -3.52 -4.19 7.70
N LEU A 201 -4.63 -4.21 6.97
CA LEU A 201 -4.63 -4.05 5.52
C LEU A 201 -4.92 -2.60 5.13
N PHE A 202 -3.98 -2.00 4.40
CA PHE A 202 -4.14 -0.73 3.69
C PHE A 202 -4.41 -1.00 2.22
N SER A 203 -5.50 -0.46 1.70
CA SER A 203 -5.89 -0.57 0.29
C SER A 203 -6.06 0.79 -0.35
N SER A 204 -5.60 0.95 -1.58
CA SER A 204 -5.85 2.16 -2.36
C SER A 204 -7.33 2.31 -2.72
N ALA A 205 -7.84 3.54 -2.68
CA ALA A 205 -9.24 3.80 -3.01
C ALA A 205 -9.56 3.62 -4.50
N GLY A 206 -8.54 3.68 -5.37
CA GLY A 206 -8.68 3.70 -6.82
C GLY A 206 -8.51 5.10 -7.41
N ASN A 207 -8.33 5.18 -8.72
CA ASN A 207 -8.01 6.42 -9.45
C ASN A 207 -9.13 6.84 -10.42
N GLU A 208 -10.36 6.44 -10.12
CA GLU A 208 -11.52 6.57 -11.00
C GLU A 208 -12.35 7.84 -10.78
N GLY A 209 -11.94 8.71 -9.84
CA GLY A 209 -12.71 9.89 -9.43
C GLY A 209 -13.03 10.89 -10.53
N GLY A 210 -12.27 10.89 -11.62
CA GLY A 210 -12.52 11.68 -12.83
C GLY A 210 -13.18 10.90 -13.98
N GLY A 211 -13.36 9.60 -13.83
CA GLY A 211 -13.93 8.70 -14.83
C GLY A 211 -15.41 8.42 -14.66
N SER A 212 -15.97 7.59 -15.54
CA SER A 212 -17.37 7.18 -15.50
C SER A 212 -17.71 6.32 -14.29
N TRP A 213 -16.77 5.53 -13.79
CA TRP A 213 -16.93 4.74 -12.56
C TRP A 213 -17.06 5.64 -11.33
N GLY A 214 -16.13 6.57 -11.13
CA GLY A 214 -16.12 7.59 -10.08
C GLY A 214 -15.95 7.09 -8.66
N LYS A 215 -16.26 5.82 -8.39
CA LYS A 215 -16.30 5.18 -7.08
C LYS A 215 -14.98 4.50 -6.72
N ILE A 216 -14.87 4.11 -5.44
CA ILE A 216 -13.80 3.22 -4.99
C ILE A 216 -13.82 1.92 -5.78
N THR A 217 -12.65 1.27 -5.88
CA THR A 217 -12.49 -0.03 -6.55
C THR A 217 -12.45 -1.16 -5.51
N PHE A 218 -12.62 -2.42 -5.93
CA PHE A 218 -12.46 -3.56 -5.05
C PHE A 218 -10.96 -3.84 -4.82
N PRO A 219 -10.50 -4.16 -3.59
CA PRO A 219 -11.25 -4.46 -2.37
C PRO A 219 -11.45 -3.26 -1.43
N ALA A 220 -11.31 -2.02 -1.89
CA ALA A 220 -11.41 -0.83 -1.04
C ALA A 220 -12.76 -0.68 -0.32
N ASP A 221 -13.81 -1.38 -0.79
CA ASP A 221 -15.13 -1.46 -0.17
C ASP A 221 -15.19 -2.41 1.03
N ALA A 222 -14.17 -3.22 1.27
CA ALA A 222 -14.17 -4.20 2.35
C ALA A 222 -14.27 -3.53 3.74
N PRO A 223 -15.02 -4.13 4.67
CA PRO A 223 -15.02 -3.69 6.06
C PRO A 223 -13.72 -4.09 6.77
N ASP A 224 -13.45 -3.39 7.88
CA ASP A 224 -12.32 -3.71 8.77
C ASP A 224 -10.92 -3.59 8.12
N ILE A 225 -10.81 -2.87 7.00
CA ILE A 225 -9.55 -2.48 6.36
C ILE A 225 -9.46 -0.96 6.27
N LEU A 226 -8.26 -0.41 6.08
CA LEU A 226 -8.08 1.02 5.90
C LEU A 226 -7.93 1.37 4.41
N THR A 227 -8.95 2.01 3.85
CA THR A 227 -8.95 2.48 2.46
C THR A 227 -8.41 3.91 2.40
N VAL A 228 -7.41 4.14 1.54
CA VAL A 228 -6.69 5.40 1.47
C VAL A 228 -6.96 6.12 0.15
N GLY A 229 -7.55 7.32 0.25
CA GLY A 229 -7.72 8.24 -0.85
C GLY A 229 -6.53 9.19 -1.03
N ALA A 230 -6.50 9.91 -2.15
CA ALA A 230 -5.41 10.80 -2.52
C ALA A 230 -5.79 12.27 -2.42
N ILE A 231 -4.87 13.08 -1.87
CA ILE A 231 -4.97 14.54 -1.84
C ILE A 231 -3.73 15.18 -2.46
N THR A 232 -3.85 16.47 -2.77
CA THR A 232 -2.76 17.34 -3.21
C THR A 232 -1.99 17.91 -2.01
N ASP A 233 -0.85 18.58 -2.27
CA ASP A 233 -0.08 19.37 -1.31
C ASP A 233 -0.92 20.46 -0.60
N ARG A 234 -1.96 20.97 -1.30
CA ARG A 234 -2.92 21.93 -0.75
C ARG A 234 -4.06 21.29 0.05
N LYS A 235 -3.94 20.00 0.40
CA LYS A 235 -4.91 19.24 1.18
C LYS A 235 -6.31 19.16 0.54
N LYS A 236 -6.41 19.25 -0.77
CA LYS A 236 -7.63 19.08 -1.54
C LYS A 236 -7.64 17.68 -2.15
N LYS A 237 -8.84 17.08 -2.29
CA LYS A 237 -8.99 15.80 -2.99
C LYS A 237 -8.33 15.88 -4.37
N SER A 238 -7.51 14.90 -4.71
CA SER A 238 -6.97 14.74 -6.06
C SER A 238 -8.09 14.41 -7.05
N ASN A 239 -8.09 15.00 -8.23
CA ASN A 239 -9.19 14.82 -9.19
C ASN A 239 -9.43 13.35 -9.55
N PHE A 240 -8.36 12.57 -9.62
CA PHE A 240 -8.44 11.15 -9.93
C PHE A 240 -8.88 10.29 -8.72
N SER A 241 -8.71 10.75 -7.48
CA SER A 241 -9.03 9.93 -6.31
C SER A 241 -10.48 9.50 -6.31
N SER A 242 -10.70 8.18 -6.32
CA SER A 242 -12.01 7.56 -6.22
C SER A 242 -12.73 7.96 -4.93
N VAL A 243 -14.05 8.01 -4.98
CA VAL A 243 -14.90 8.44 -3.87
C VAL A 243 -15.89 7.34 -3.47
N GLY A 244 -16.32 7.31 -2.23
CA GLY A 244 -17.40 6.45 -1.70
C GLY A 244 -18.58 7.34 -1.34
N PHE A 245 -19.66 6.82 -0.87
CA PHE A 245 -19.90 5.70 0.01
C PHE A 245 -19.90 4.33 -0.71
N THR A 246 -19.77 3.27 0.10
CA THR A 246 -20.09 1.90 -0.33
C THR A 246 -21.59 1.76 -0.62
N ALA A 247 -22.01 0.66 -1.26
CA ALA A 247 -23.42 0.39 -1.54
C ALA A 247 -24.26 0.22 -0.25
N ASP A 248 -23.64 -0.20 0.83
CA ASP A 248 -24.23 -0.30 2.18
C ASP A 248 -23.96 0.94 3.06
N TYR A 249 -23.63 2.07 2.44
CA TYR A 249 -23.46 3.41 3.04
C TYR A 249 -22.35 3.56 4.07
N ARG A 250 -21.33 2.71 4.09
CA ARG A 250 -20.12 2.95 4.88
C ARG A 250 -19.26 4.07 4.27
N VAL A 251 -18.63 4.85 5.13
CA VAL A 251 -17.69 5.89 4.71
C VAL A 251 -16.46 5.23 4.11
N LYS A 252 -16.17 5.57 2.87
CA LYS A 252 -14.93 5.25 2.13
C LYS A 252 -14.60 6.42 1.18
N PRO A 253 -13.31 6.71 0.89
CA PRO A 253 -12.16 6.13 1.59
C PRO A 253 -12.25 6.38 3.11
N ASP A 254 -11.51 5.60 3.91
CA ASP A 254 -11.48 5.86 5.36
C ASP A 254 -10.74 7.17 5.65
N VAL A 255 -9.58 7.35 5.04
CA VAL A 255 -8.68 8.50 5.27
C VAL A 255 -7.96 8.86 3.98
N VAL A 256 -7.21 9.95 4.00
CA VAL A 256 -6.46 10.43 2.85
C VAL A 256 -5.02 10.78 3.20
N ALA A 257 -4.11 10.62 2.22
CA ALA A 257 -2.73 11.08 2.30
C ALA A 257 -2.32 11.74 0.97
N LEU A 258 -1.11 12.32 0.91
CA LEU A 258 -0.58 12.88 -0.32
C LEU A 258 -0.57 11.79 -1.40
N GLY A 259 -1.21 12.08 -2.55
CA GLY A 259 -1.25 11.19 -3.71
C GLY A 259 -1.01 11.91 -5.02
N THR A 260 -0.89 13.25 -5.00
CA THR A 260 -0.50 14.05 -6.16
C THR A 260 0.90 14.61 -5.96
N GLY A 261 1.79 14.33 -6.92
CA GLY A 261 3.17 14.77 -6.85
C GLY A 261 3.98 14.06 -5.76
N CYS A 262 3.69 12.77 -5.50
CA CYS A 262 4.46 11.98 -4.55
C CYS A 262 5.87 11.73 -5.06
N CYS A 263 6.86 11.94 -4.20
CA CYS A 263 8.22 11.51 -4.44
C CYS A 263 8.29 9.97 -4.42
N VAL A 264 8.85 9.39 -5.47
CA VAL A 264 9.06 7.94 -5.64
C VAL A 264 10.42 7.67 -6.28
N ILE A 265 10.89 6.43 -6.20
CA ILE A 265 12.09 5.97 -6.90
C ILE A 265 11.67 5.19 -8.14
N ASP A 266 12.20 5.55 -9.30
CA ASP A 266 12.01 4.83 -10.56
C ASP A 266 12.93 3.58 -10.64
N PRO A 267 12.71 2.65 -11.60
CA PRO A 267 13.52 1.43 -11.70
C PRO A 267 14.99 1.68 -12.12
N THR A 268 15.38 2.92 -12.36
CA THR A 268 16.77 3.34 -12.58
C THR A 268 17.39 4.00 -11.35
N GLY A 269 16.69 4.00 -10.22
CA GLY A 269 17.16 4.52 -8.93
C GLY A 269 17.05 6.04 -8.78
N ASN A 270 16.37 6.72 -9.68
CA ASN A 270 16.25 8.17 -9.67
C ASN A 270 14.93 8.65 -9.03
N ILE A 271 14.98 9.87 -8.47
CA ILE A 271 13.78 10.55 -7.96
C ILE A 271 12.83 10.86 -9.11
N ARG A 272 11.56 10.54 -8.91
CA ARG A 272 10.44 10.93 -9.77
C ARG A 272 9.27 11.40 -8.93
N TYR A 273 8.34 12.10 -9.61
CA TYR A 273 7.06 12.48 -9.02
C TYR A 273 5.94 11.74 -9.71
N ALA A 274 5.09 11.11 -8.94
CA ALA A 274 3.99 10.28 -9.43
C ALA A 274 2.66 10.67 -8.79
N ASN A 275 1.56 10.33 -9.47
CA ASN A 275 0.20 10.58 -9.01
C ASN A 275 -0.54 9.24 -8.88
N GLY A 276 -1.28 9.06 -7.78
CA GLY A 276 -2.10 7.88 -7.56
C GLY A 276 -2.45 7.68 -6.09
N THR A 277 -3.60 7.11 -5.83
CA THR A 277 -3.94 6.53 -4.52
C THR A 277 -2.95 5.42 -4.15
N SER A 278 -2.33 4.81 -5.16
CA SER A 278 -1.24 3.83 -5.05
C SER A 278 -0.02 4.34 -4.27
N PHE A 279 0.20 5.65 -4.22
CA PHE A 279 1.31 6.26 -3.46
C PHE A 279 0.85 6.81 -2.12
N ALA A 280 -0.38 7.33 -2.02
CA ALA A 280 -0.99 7.74 -0.75
C ALA A 280 -1.07 6.56 0.24
N THR A 281 -1.40 5.37 -0.26
CA THR A 281 -1.57 4.14 0.52
C THR A 281 -0.28 3.73 1.24
N PRO A 282 0.87 3.52 0.57
CA PRO A 282 2.10 3.13 1.24
C PRO A 282 2.63 4.22 2.19
N ILE A 283 2.48 5.51 1.85
CA ILE A 283 2.87 6.61 2.74
C ILE A 283 2.15 6.48 4.08
N LEU A 284 0.86 6.23 4.07
CA LEU A 284 0.10 6.07 5.31
C LEU A 284 0.34 4.70 5.96
N ALA A 285 0.46 3.63 5.17
CA ALA A 285 0.70 2.28 5.68
C ALA A 285 1.96 2.23 6.54
N GLY A 286 3.07 2.81 6.08
CA GLY A 286 4.31 2.83 6.87
C GLY A 286 4.18 3.62 8.17
N LEU A 287 3.42 4.72 8.19
CA LEU A 287 3.15 5.43 9.44
C LEU A 287 2.19 4.65 10.36
N GLY A 288 1.28 3.86 9.80
CA GLY A 288 0.47 2.89 10.54
C GLY A 288 1.34 1.79 11.17
N VAL A 289 2.34 1.29 10.44
CA VAL A 289 3.37 0.37 10.96
C VAL A 289 4.10 0.98 12.15
N CYS A 290 4.57 2.22 12.03
CA CYS A 290 5.28 2.92 13.12
C CYS A 290 4.39 3.18 14.33
N LEU A 291 3.11 3.50 14.11
CA LEU A 291 2.14 3.67 15.19
C LEU A 291 1.87 2.35 15.91
N TRP A 292 1.75 1.25 15.18
CA TRP A 292 1.55 -0.07 15.77
C TRP A 292 2.80 -0.58 16.50
N GLN A 293 3.99 -0.33 15.95
CA GLN A 293 5.27 -0.56 16.66
C GLN A 293 5.31 0.11 18.04
N ALA A 294 4.74 1.31 18.16
CA ALA A 294 4.69 2.03 19.43
C ALA A 294 3.73 1.40 20.46
N PHE A 295 2.74 0.63 20.00
CA PHE A 295 1.68 0.05 20.82
C PHE A 295 1.39 -1.40 20.42
N PRO A 296 2.30 -2.35 20.65
CA PRO A 296 2.17 -3.72 20.18
C PRO A 296 1.03 -4.53 20.85
N SER A 297 0.40 -3.99 21.87
CA SER A 297 -0.77 -4.58 22.51
C SER A 297 -2.09 -4.23 21.83
N LEU A 298 -2.09 -3.24 20.93
CA LEU A 298 -3.28 -2.89 20.16
C LEU A 298 -3.52 -3.89 19.02
N THR A 299 -4.77 -4.03 18.64
CA THR A 299 -5.17 -4.81 17.47
C THR A 299 -5.09 -3.99 16.19
N ASN A 300 -5.13 -4.66 15.02
CA ASN A 300 -5.26 -3.98 13.74
C ASN A 300 -6.46 -3.01 13.70
N LYS A 301 -7.60 -3.39 14.30
CA LYS A 301 -8.81 -2.57 14.36
C LYS A 301 -8.63 -1.33 15.26
N ASP A 302 -7.86 -1.46 16.33
CA ASP A 302 -7.52 -0.33 17.19
C ASP A 302 -6.68 0.70 16.42
N ILE A 303 -5.71 0.24 15.63
CA ILE A 303 -4.88 1.12 14.78
C ILE A 303 -5.74 1.80 13.71
N ILE A 304 -6.66 1.07 13.04
CA ILE A 304 -7.62 1.68 12.10
C ILE A 304 -8.43 2.78 12.79
N SER A 305 -9.00 2.47 13.96
CA SER A 305 -9.78 3.41 14.76
C SER A 305 -8.97 4.65 15.17
N LEU A 306 -7.71 4.48 15.55
CA LEU A 306 -6.82 5.60 15.86
C LEU A 306 -6.60 6.50 14.64
N LEU A 307 -6.27 5.92 13.49
CA LEU A 307 -6.04 6.68 12.26
C LEU A 307 -7.29 7.46 11.82
N GLN A 308 -8.48 6.86 11.93
CA GLN A 308 -9.75 7.54 11.66
C GLN A 308 -10.03 8.65 12.68
N ARG A 309 -9.90 8.35 13.98
CA ARG A 309 -10.25 9.27 15.08
C ARG A 309 -9.36 10.51 15.12
N PHE A 310 -8.12 10.40 14.69
CA PHE A 310 -7.20 11.53 14.56
C PHE A 310 -7.13 12.11 13.14
N GLY A 311 -8.08 11.73 12.29
CA GLY A 311 -8.32 12.34 10.99
C GLY A 311 -8.88 13.75 11.12
N SER A 312 -8.51 14.62 10.20
CA SER A 312 -8.87 16.05 10.21
C SER A 312 -10.37 16.34 10.04
N LYS A 313 -11.16 15.32 9.69
CA LYS A 313 -12.63 15.38 9.48
C LYS A 313 -13.39 14.34 10.31
N PHE A 314 -12.83 13.87 11.41
CA PHE A 314 -13.43 12.81 12.22
C PHE A 314 -14.88 13.09 12.59
N GLU A 315 -15.19 14.32 13.00
CA GLU A 315 -16.55 14.71 13.43
C GLU A 315 -17.57 14.78 12.27
N GLN A 316 -17.10 14.96 11.03
CA GLN A 316 -17.95 15.09 9.85
C GLN A 316 -17.26 14.44 8.63
N PRO A 317 -17.17 13.11 8.62
CA PRO A 317 -16.58 12.39 7.49
C PRO A 317 -17.47 12.51 6.26
N ASP A 318 -16.83 12.43 5.08
CA ASP A 318 -17.54 12.49 3.80
C ASP A 318 -17.02 11.45 2.80
N ALA A 319 -17.66 11.38 1.64
CA ALA A 319 -17.34 10.44 0.58
C ALA A 319 -16.03 10.78 -0.18
N GLU A 320 -15.49 11.98 -0.02
CA GLU A 320 -14.30 12.43 -0.76
C GLU A 320 -13.00 12.25 0.04
N LEU A 321 -13.05 12.57 1.33
CA LEU A 321 -11.89 12.60 2.21
C LEU A 321 -12.01 11.61 3.38
N GLY A 322 -13.13 10.90 3.50
CA GLY A 322 -13.39 10.05 4.65
C GLY A 322 -13.27 10.83 5.96
N TYR A 323 -12.56 10.28 6.92
CA TYR A 323 -12.23 10.95 8.18
C TYR A 323 -11.11 12.00 8.05
N GLY A 324 -10.62 12.21 6.82
CA GLY A 324 -9.63 13.25 6.50
C GLY A 324 -8.19 12.79 6.65
N ILE A 325 -7.29 13.73 6.92
CA ILE A 325 -5.84 13.52 7.01
C ILE A 325 -5.49 13.08 8.43
N PRO A 326 -4.96 11.87 8.66
CA PRO A 326 -4.55 11.42 9.99
C PRO A 326 -3.35 12.23 10.53
N ASP A 327 -3.42 12.61 11.80
CA ASP A 327 -2.28 13.10 12.57
C ASP A 327 -1.72 11.95 13.42
N VAL A 328 -0.75 11.21 12.87
CA VAL A 328 -0.20 10.01 13.53
C VAL A 328 0.54 10.33 14.82
N TYR A 329 1.14 11.51 14.94
CA TYR A 329 1.83 11.90 16.16
C TYR A 329 0.86 12.32 17.28
N LYS A 330 -0.25 12.95 16.92
CA LYS A 330 -1.31 13.25 17.88
C LYS A 330 -1.95 11.96 18.40
N ALA A 331 -2.20 10.98 17.50
CA ALA A 331 -2.66 9.64 17.86
C ALA A 331 -1.69 8.98 18.86
N TYR A 332 -0.40 8.96 18.53
CA TYR A 332 0.66 8.43 19.39
C TYR A 332 0.66 9.09 20.78
N LYS A 333 0.62 10.43 20.85
CA LYS A 333 0.64 11.13 22.14
C LYS A 333 -0.56 10.80 23.01
N GLN A 334 -1.74 10.71 22.40
CA GLN A 334 -2.97 10.42 23.15
C GLN A 334 -2.95 8.99 23.69
N GLU A 335 -2.57 8.02 22.85
CA GLU A 335 -2.52 6.60 23.25
C GLU A 335 -1.46 6.35 24.33
N ARG A 336 -0.28 7.01 24.21
CA ARG A 336 0.74 6.98 25.23
C ARG A 336 0.25 7.50 26.60
N LYS A 337 -0.61 8.52 26.58
CA LYS A 337 -1.21 9.06 27.81
C LYS A 337 -2.17 8.03 28.44
N TYR A 338 -3.03 7.41 27.64
CA TYR A 338 -3.94 6.35 28.13
C TYR A 338 -3.17 5.15 28.72
N ALA A 339 -2.14 4.70 28.02
CA ALA A 339 -1.28 3.61 28.51
C ALA A 339 -0.55 3.93 29.82
N ALA A 340 -0.28 5.21 30.10
CA ALA A 340 0.32 5.66 31.36
C ALA A 340 -0.70 5.77 32.48
N GLU A 341 -1.94 6.14 32.21
CA GLU A 341 -3.04 6.27 33.17
C GLU A 341 -3.65 4.90 33.57
N SER A 342 -3.41 3.86 32.75
CA SER A 342 -3.92 2.50 32.98
C SER A 342 -2.96 1.60 33.78
N LYS A 343 -1.78 2.11 34.15
CA LYS A 343 -0.78 1.46 35.02
C LYS A 343 -0.87 1.97 36.45
#